data_74dccfb680e0cdbe4332a4b34547c611
#
_entry.id   74dccfb680e0cdbe4332a4b34547c611
#
_cell.length_a   1.000
_cell.length_b   1.000
_cell.length_c   1.000
_cell.angle_alpha   90.00
_cell.angle_beta   90.00
_cell.angle_gamma   90.00
#
_symmetry.space_group_name_H-M   'P 1'
#
loop_
_entity.id
_entity.type
_entity.pdbx_description
1 polymer ?
#
loop_
_entity_poly.entity_id
_entity_poly.type
_entity_poly.pdbx_seq_one_letter_code
_entity_poly.pdbx_strand_id
1 'polypeptide(L)'
;MLVRNLCRSAWDVATFQLEAFFISLQAMSEQENKIIIITAPSGSGKTSITKHLLDNFPQLAFSISAATRKPRSYEQDGKDYYFLSEKDFHDKIRNNEFLEWEMVYDGKYYGTLKSEVRRIWDNQQVPVLDIDVKGAIHVQGQYPQSSLSIFIEPPSVDELKRRLLSRGTESGDSLQARVNKAAYELSFEHHFHHVIVNQDLNKAKQEAEEIVRKFLKQ
;
A
#
# COMPACT_ATOMS: atom_id res chain seq x y z
N MET A 1 -59.47 -16.62 12.18
CA MET A 1 -58.78 -15.32 12.10
C MET A 1 -57.43 -15.27 12.84
N LEU A 2 -57.10 -16.26 13.65
CA LEU A 2 -55.85 -16.29 14.44
C LEU A 2 -54.59 -16.84 13.71
N VAL A 3 -54.75 -17.63 12.66
CA VAL A 3 -53.61 -18.30 11.98
C VAL A 3 -52.83 -17.36 11.02
N ARG A 4 -53.44 -16.27 10.55
CA ARG A 4 -52.79 -15.32 9.65
C ARG A 4 -51.82 -14.37 10.33
N ASN A 5 -51.93 -14.14 11.63
CA ASN A 5 -51.03 -13.22 12.34
C ASN A 5 -49.76 -13.91 12.85
N LEU A 6 -49.77 -15.25 13.06
CA LEU A 6 -48.60 -16.01 13.48
C LEU A 6 -47.57 -16.21 12.32
N CYS A 7 -48.03 -16.36 11.07
CA CYS A 7 -47.13 -16.45 9.91
C CYS A 7 -46.41 -15.14 9.61
N ARG A 8 -47.04 -13.97 9.82
CA ARG A 8 -46.41 -12.67 9.51
C ARG A 8 -45.25 -12.38 10.48
N SER A 9 -45.42 -12.68 11.78
CA SER A 9 -44.34 -12.46 12.76
C SER A 9 -43.13 -13.38 12.58
N ALA A 10 -43.31 -14.58 12.10
CA ALA A 10 -42.19 -15.53 11.84
C ALA A 10 -41.41 -15.13 10.61
N TRP A 11 -42.04 -14.57 9.56
CA TRP A 11 -41.37 -14.05 8.38
C TRP A 11 -40.60 -12.76 8.69
N ASP A 12 -41.14 -11.86 9.49
CA ASP A 12 -40.47 -10.61 9.90
C ASP A 12 -39.22 -10.89 10.76
N VAL A 13 -39.28 -11.90 11.64
CA VAL A 13 -38.10 -12.31 12.45
C VAL A 13 -37.02 -12.98 11.58
N ALA A 14 -37.41 -13.82 10.64
CA ALA A 14 -36.46 -14.50 9.75
C ALA A 14 -35.76 -13.52 8.78
N THR A 15 -36.52 -12.53 8.22
CA THR A 15 -35.96 -11.46 7.40
C THR A 15 -35.02 -10.56 8.22
N PHE A 16 -35.38 -10.17 9.41
CA PHE A 16 -34.53 -9.38 10.29
C PHE A 16 -33.24 -10.12 10.70
N GLN A 17 -33.31 -11.44 10.96
CA GLN A 17 -32.13 -12.26 11.23
C GLN A 17 -31.23 -12.42 10.02
N LEU A 18 -31.80 -12.57 8.82
CA LEU A 18 -31.05 -12.60 7.56
C LEU A 18 -30.38 -11.26 7.26
N GLU A 19 -31.07 -10.14 7.43
CA GLU A 19 -30.48 -8.81 7.27
C GLU A 19 -29.38 -8.55 8.28
N ALA A 20 -29.59 -8.89 9.56
CA ALA A 20 -28.56 -8.77 10.61
C ALA A 20 -27.36 -9.67 10.31
N PHE A 21 -27.58 -10.87 9.77
CA PHE A 21 -26.50 -11.78 9.34
C PHE A 21 -25.76 -11.24 8.11
N PHE A 22 -26.46 -10.68 7.11
CA PHE A 22 -25.85 -10.02 5.96
C PHE A 22 -25.07 -8.77 6.38
N ILE A 23 -25.60 -7.94 7.27
CA ILE A 23 -24.92 -6.77 7.81
C ILE A 23 -23.66 -7.20 8.61
N SER A 24 -23.75 -8.28 9.40
CA SER A 24 -22.59 -8.81 10.14
C SER A 24 -21.54 -9.40 9.20
N LEU A 25 -21.94 -10.11 8.14
CA LEU A 25 -21.04 -10.62 7.09
C LEU A 25 -20.39 -9.46 6.31
N GLN A 26 -21.15 -8.41 6.03
CA GLN A 26 -20.64 -7.22 5.32
C GLN A 26 -19.70 -6.42 6.21
N ALA A 27 -20.01 -6.25 7.49
CA ALA A 27 -19.14 -5.62 8.49
C ALA A 27 -17.87 -6.47 8.74
N MET A 28 -17.97 -7.81 8.75
CA MET A 28 -16.80 -8.70 8.81
C MET A 28 -15.95 -8.58 7.54
N SER A 29 -16.56 -8.44 6.34
CA SER A 29 -15.82 -8.26 5.08
C SER A 29 -15.14 -6.88 4.99
N GLU A 30 -15.70 -5.83 5.57
CA GLU A 30 -15.10 -4.50 5.62
C GLU A 30 -13.91 -4.44 6.60
N GLN A 31 -13.93 -5.23 7.66
CA GLN A 31 -12.82 -5.33 8.62
C GLN A 31 -11.66 -6.19 8.08
N GLU A 32 -11.94 -7.09 7.11
CA GLU A 32 -10.94 -7.98 6.49
C GLU A 32 -10.11 -7.31 5.39
N ASN A 33 -10.53 -6.17 4.84
CA ASN A 33 -9.90 -5.56 3.65
C ASN A 33 -9.00 -4.35 3.97
N LYS A 34 -8.37 -4.32 5.15
CA LYS A 34 -7.42 -3.26 5.50
C LYS A 34 -6.20 -3.28 4.59
N ILE A 35 -5.70 -2.08 4.26
CA ILE A 35 -4.49 -1.87 3.46
C ILE A 35 -3.62 -0.81 4.14
N ILE A 36 -2.32 -1.05 4.23
CA ILE A 36 -1.34 -0.05 4.64
C ILE A 36 -0.54 0.36 3.41
N ILE A 37 -0.48 1.66 3.15
CA ILE A 37 0.24 2.27 2.04
C ILE A 37 1.39 3.07 2.61
N ILE A 38 2.61 2.77 2.20
CA ILE A 38 3.80 3.52 2.56
C ILE A 38 4.41 4.08 1.29
N THR A 39 4.52 5.40 1.23
CA THR A 39 5.13 6.09 0.11
C THR A 39 6.15 7.12 0.60
N ALA A 40 7.11 7.42 -0.23
CA ALA A 40 8.19 8.34 0.11
C ALA A 40 9.04 8.69 -1.10
N PRO A 41 9.67 9.84 -1.16
CA PRO A 41 10.77 10.09 -2.07
C PRO A 41 11.92 9.11 -1.87
N SER A 42 12.63 8.83 -2.96
CA SER A 42 13.84 7.96 -2.91
C SER A 42 14.86 8.54 -1.94
N GLY A 43 15.31 7.76 -0.97
CA GLY A 43 16.28 8.22 0.04
C GLY A 43 15.66 8.66 1.38
N SER A 44 14.34 8.73 1.51
CA SER A 44 13.65 9.14 2.76
C SER A 44 13.70 8.08 3.88
N GLY A 45 14.14 6.85 3.60
CA GLY A 45 14.21 5.78 4.62
C GLY A 45 13.02 4.83 4.64
N LYS A 46 12.14 4.88 3.61
CA LYS A 46 10.94 4.05 3.46
C LYS A 46 11.22 2.57 3.75
N THR A 47 12.17 1.95 3.06
CA THR A 47 12.50 0.53 3.21
C THR A 47 12.84 0.12 4.64
N SER A 48 13.56 0.99 5.39
CA SER A 48 13.94 0.70 6.78
C SER A 48 12.73 0.74 7.72
N ILE A 49 11.78 1.65 7.47
CA ILE A 49 10.54 1.77 8.25
C ILE A 49 9.58 0.63 7.88
N THR A 50 9.40 0.35 6.59
CA THR A 50 8.56 -0.77 6.12
C THR A 50 9.04 -2.11 6.72
N LYS A 51 10.36 -2.37 6.65
CA LYS A 51 10.94 -3.58 7.25
C LYS A 51 10.68 -3.65 8.75
N HIS A 52 10.90 -2.55 9.47
CA HIS A 52 10.62 -2.49 10.91
C HIS A 52 9.16 -2.84 11.23
N LEU A 53 8.20 -2.32 10.47
CA LEU A 53 6.78 -2.65 10.66
C LEU A 53 6.50 -4.14 10.41
N LEU A 54 7.02 -4.70 9.33
CA LEU A 54 6.86 -6.12 9.01
C LEU A 54 7.49 -7.03 10.07
N ASP A 55 8.63 -6.65 10.64
CA ASP A 55 9.32 -7.41 11.69
C ASP A 55 8.56 -7.38 13.03
N ASN A 56 7.78 -6.32 13.32
CA ASN A 56 7.10 -6.11 14.61
C ASN A 56 5.58 -6.42 14.59
N PHE A 57 4.99 -6.59 13.41
CA PHE A 57 3.56 -6.88 13.25
C PHE A 57 3.37 -8.13 12.39
N PRO A 58 3.24 -9.32 12.97
CA PRO A 58 3.12 -10.58 12.22
C PRO A 58 1.84 -10.68 11.37
N GLN A 59 0.83 -9.84 11.66
CA GLN A 59 -0.37 -9.71 10.86
C GLN A 59 -0.19 -8.88 9.58
N LEU A 60 0.97 -8.25 9.37
CA LEU A 60 1.29 -7.54 8.14
C LEU A 60 2.02 -8.45 7.16
N ALA A 61 1.76 -8.27 5.87
CA ALA A 61 2.52 -8.91 4.81
C ALA A 61 2.93 -7.90 3.74
N PHE A 62 4.16 -7.98 3.26
CA PHE A 62 4.62 -7.16 2.15
C PHE A 62 3.90 -7.56 0.86
N SER A 63 3.35 -6.58 0.16
CA SER A 63 2.74 -6.78 -1.16
C SER A 63 3.80 -6.69 -2.24
N ILE A 64 4.04 -7.80 -2.94
CA ILE A 64 5.03 -7.88 -4.01
C ILE A 64 4.49 -7.17 -5.25
N SER A 65 5.18 -6.13 -5.69
CA SER A 65 4.81 -5.38 -6.90
C SER A 65 5.24 -6.12 -8.17
N ALA A 66 4.51 -5.90 -9.26
CA ALA A 66 4.95 -6.27 -10.60
C ALA A 66 5.85 -5.18 -11.21
N ALA A 67 6.82 -5.57 -12.04
CA ALA A 67 7.72 -4.64 -12.72
C ALA A 67 8.10 -5.15 -14.11
N THR A 68 8.24 -4.24 -15.10
CA THR A 68 8.68 -4.60 -16.46
C THR A 68 10.21 -4.48 -16.66
N ARG A 69 10.93 -3.93 -15.67
CA ARG A 69 12.38 -3.92 -15.74
C ARG A 69 12.98 -5.31 -15.55
N LYS A 70 14.17 -5.53 -16.08
CA LYS A 70 14.92 -6.75 -15.79
C LYS A 70 15.28 -6.85 -14.30
N PRO A 71 15.30 -8.07 -13.74
CA PRO A 71 15.76 -8.28 -12.36
C PRO A 71 17.25 -7.91 -12.23
N ARG A 72 17.65 -7.41 -11.08
CA ARG A 72 19.05 -7.27 -10.70
C ARG A 72 19.61 -8.65 -10.31
N SER A 73 20.95 -8.77 -10.27
CA SER A 73 21.60 -10.06 -10.02
C SER A 73 21.25 -10.75 -8.70
N TYR A 74 20.77 -10.00 -7.73
CA TYR A 74 20.37 -10.50 -6.40
C TYR A 74 18.85 -10.59 -6.21
N GLU A 75 18.05 -10.09 -7.18
CA GLU A 75 16.58 -10.12 -7.08
C GLU A 75 16.02 -11.43 -7.61
N GLN A 76 14.95 -11.91 -6.98
CA GLN A 76 14.26 -13.15 -7.30
C GLN A 76 12.82 -12.86 -7.71
N ASP A 77 12.38 -13.49 -8.81
CA ASP A 77 10.99 -13.42 -9.25
C ASP A 77 10.06 -14.02 -8.22
N GLY A 78 8.90 -13.39 -8.01
CA GLY A 78 7.91 -13.80 -7.02
C GLY A 78 8.30 -13.55 -5.56
N LYS A 79 9.45 -12.93 -5.31
CA LYS A 79 9.94 -12.57 -3.97
C LYS A 79 10.21 -11.07 -3.83
N ASP A 80 11.04 -10.52 -4.72
CA ASP A 80 11.34 -9.10 -4.72
C ASP A 80 10.36 -8.33 -5.61
N TYR A 81 10.06 -8.89 -6.78
CA TYR A 81 9.07 -8.41 -7.73
C TYR A 81 8.48 -9.60 -8.51
N TYR A 82 7.30 -9.41 -9.10
CA TYR A 82 6.81 -10.19 -10.24
C TYR A 82 7.36 -9.55 -11.50
N PHE A 83 8.41 -10.14 -12.11
CA PHE A 83 9.02 -9.60 -13.31
C PHE A 83 8.22 -10.02 -14.55
N LEU A 84 7.56 -9.05 -15.18
CA LEU A 84 6.70 -9.27 -16.34
C LEU A 84 7.33 -8.70 -17.60
N SER A 85 7.02 -9.31 -18.76
CA SER A 85 7.28 -8.64 -20.04
C SER A 85 6.36 -7.41 -20.17
N GLU A 86 6.76 -6.41 -20.98
CA GLU A 86 5.91 -5.25 -21.26
C GLU A 86 4.55 -5.69 -21.84
N LYS A 87 4.57 -6.69 -22.74
CA LYS A 87 3.35 -7.26 -23.31
C LYS A 87 2.43 -7.82 -22.23
N ASP A 88 2.94 -8.67 -21.33
CA ASP A 88 2.12 -9.28 -20.27
C ASP A 88 1.62 -8.24 -19.28
N PHE A 89 2.42 -7.21 -18.99
CA PHE A 89 1.99 -6.11 -18.16
C PHE A 89 0.82 -5.33 -18.77
N HIS A 90 0.91 -5.00 -20.07
CA HIS A 90 -0.18 -4.33 -20.79
C HIS A 90 -1.41 -5.22 -20.95
N ASP A 91 -1.24 -6.54 -21.12
CA ASP A 91 -2.37 -7.49 -21.12
C ASP A 91 -3.10 -7.46 -19.78
N LYS A 92 -2.37 -7.44 -18.67
CA LYS A 92 -2.94 -7.32 -17.32
C LYS A 92 -3.64 -5.97 -17.07
N ILE A 93 -3.12 -4.86 -17.63
CA ILE A 93 -3.83 -3.57 -17.59
C ILE A 93 -5.18 -3.69 -18.31
N ARG A 94 -5.21 -4.25 -19.54
CA ARG A 94 -6.44 -4.41 -20.31
C ARG A 94 -7.48 -5.29 -19.61
N ASN A 95 -7.00 -6.30 -18.87
CA ASN A 95 -7.85 -7.19 -18.10
C ASN A 95 -8.25 -6.63 -16.72
N ASN A 96 -7.86 -5.38 -16.38
CA ASN A 96 -8.15 -4.76 -15.09
C ASN A 96 -7.63 -5.58 -13.89
N GLU A 97 -6.45 -6.22 -14.02
CA GLU A 97 -5.84 -7.06 -13.01
C GLU A 97 -4.99 -6.27 -11.98
N PHE A 98 -4.66 -5.01 -12.25
CA PHE A 98 -3.94 -4.15 -11.33
C PHE A 98 -4.87 -3.37 -10.38
N LEU A 99 -4.46 -3.27 -9.13
CA LEU A 99 -5.03 -2.35 -8.16
C LEU A 99 -4.62 -0.90 -8.48
N GLU A 100 -3.34 -0.72 -8.78
CA GLU A 100 -2.71 0.50 -9.29
C GLU A 100 -1.52 0.13 -10.19
N TRP A 101 -1.14 1.02 -11.08
CA TRP A 101 0.08 0.92 -11.87
C TRP A 101 0.54 2.29 -12.36
N GLU A 102 1.86 2.47 -12.51
CA GLU A 102 2.47 3.71 -12.99
C GLU A 102 3.69 3.43 -13.88
N MET A 103 3.91 4.30 -14.86
CA MET A 103 5.17 4.36 -15.58
C MET A 103 6.14 5.26 -14.78
N VAL A 104 6.93 4.65 -13.91
CA VAL A 104 7.82 5.37 -12.98
C VAL A 104 9.05 5.94 -13.69
N TYR A 105 9.52 5.26 -14.72
CA TYR A 105 10.56 5.71 -15.65
C TYR A 105 10.13 5.38 -17.08
N ASP A 106 10.72 6.05 -18.08
CA ASP A 106 10.40 5.82 -19.47
C ASP A 106 10.50 4.33 -19.84
N GLY A 107 9.40 3.76 -20.33
CA GLY A 107 9.24 2.34 -20.67
C GLY A 107 9.33 1.37 -19.48
N LYS A 108 9.32 1.83 -18.23
CA LYS A 108 9.38 0.97 -17.04
C LYS A 108 8.15 1.15 -16.20
N TYR A 109 7.30 0.13 -16.20
CA TYR A 109 6.04 0.07 -15.48
C TYR A 109 6.21 -0.69 -14.17
N TYR A 110 5.50 -0.24 -13.17
CA TYR A 110 5.35 -0.90 -11.86
C TYR A 110 3.89 -0.88 -11.48
N GLY A 111 3.46 -1.85 -10.70
CA GLY A 111 2.07 -1.88 -10.22
C GLY A 111 1.82 -2.99 -9.23
N THR A 112 0.72 -2.87 -8.51
CA THR A 112 0.24 -3.83 -7.53
C THR A 112 -0.86 -4.68 -8.13
N LEU A 113 -0.66 -6.00 -8.19
CA LEU A 113 -1.67 -6.93 -8.68
C LEU A 113 -2.80 -7.12 -7.66
N LYS A 114 -4.05 -7.09 -8.12
CA LYS A 114 -5.22 -7.40 -7.28
C LYS A 114 -5.15 -8.82 -6.68
N SER A 115 -4.59 -9.77 -7.44
CA SER A 115 -4.36 -11.14 -6.98
C SER A 115 -3.38 -11.23 -5.82
N GLU A 116 -2.35 -10.38 -5.79
CA GLU A 116 -1.38 -10.34 -4.69
C GLU A 116 -2.01 -9.80 -3.41
N VAL A 117 -2.76 -8.71 -3.51
CA VAL A 117 -3.49 -8.15 -2.37
C VAL A 117 -4.50 -9.15 -1.83
N ARG A 118 -5.26 -9.83 -2.71
CA ARG A 118 -6.20 -10.87 -2.32
C ARG A 118 -5.50 -12.05 -1.63
N ARG A 119 -4.37 -12.51 -2.15
CA ARG A 119 -3.56 -13.58 -1.54
C ARG A 119 -3.19 -13.25 -0.09
N ILE A 120 -2.86 -12.00 0.20
CA ILE A 120 -2.51 -11.54 1.55
C ILE A 120 -3.76 -11.53 2.45
N TRP A 121 -4.88 -11.02 1.97
CA TRP A 121 -6.15 -11.05 2.72
C TRP A 121 -6.65 -12.47 2.98
N ASP A 122 -6.56 -13.36 1.99
CA ASP A 122 -6.96 -14.78 2.13
C ASP A 122 -6.13 -15.49 3.21
N ASN A 123 -4.90 -15.02 3.48
CA ASN A 123 -4.05 -15.44 4.60
C ASN A 123 -4.34 -14.70 5.92
N GLN A 124 -5.43 -13.93 5.99
CA GLN A 124 -5.81 -13.13 7.17
C GLN A 124 -4.74 -12.11 7.58
N GLN A 125 -3.99 -11.59 6.61
CA GLN A 125 -2.97 -10.57 6.81
C GLN A 125 -3.36 -9.25 6.15
N VAL A 126 -2.76 -8.16 6.61
CA VAL A 126 -2.93 -6.82 6.05
C VAL A 126 -1.80 -6.52 5.09
N PRO A 127 -2.06 -6.27 3.80
CA PRO A 127 -1.03 -5.91 2.83
C PRO A 127 -0.40 -4.56 3.15
N VAL A 128 0.93 -4.52 3.07
CA VAL A 128 1.74 -3.30 3.11
C VAL A 128 2.25 -3.02 1.70
N LEU A 129 1.75 -1.95 1.10
CA LEU A 129 2.10 -1.51 -0.25
C LEU A 129 3.23 -0.47 -0.18
N ASP A 130 4.33 -0.75 -0.85
CA ASP A 130 5.46 0.17 -1.08
C ASP A 130 5.37 0.70 -2.51
N ILE A 131 4.62 1.79 -2.70
CA ILE A 131 4.26 2.33 -4.02
C ILE A 131 4.57 3.83 -4.11
N ASP A 132 4.52 4.38 -5.31
CA ASP A 132 4.74 5.80 -5.52
C ASP A 132 3.53 6.67 -5.09
N VAL A 133 3.70 7.99 -5.10
CA VAL A 133 2.68 8.92 -4.61
C VAL A 133 1.38 8.87 -5.39
N LYS A 134 1.43 8.64 -6.70
CA LYS A 134 0.22 8.58 -7.55
C LYS A 134 -0.55 7.29 -7.33
N GLY A 135 0.17 6.16 -7.31
CA GLY A 135 -0.40 4.87 -6.98
C GLY A 135 -1.01 4.87 -5.57
N ALA A 136 -0.32 5.50 -4.60
CA ALA A 136 -0.79 5.63 -3.23
C ALA A 136 -2.11 6.40 -3.14
N ILE A 137 -2.23 7.56 -3.79
CA ILE A 137 -3.46 8.37 -3.85
C ILE A 137 -4.58 7.58 -4.54
N HIS A 138 -4.26 6.86 -5.61
CA HIS A 138 -5.25 6.04 -6.33
C HIS A 138 -5.81 4.92 -5.46
N VAL A 139 -4.97 4.16 -4.75
CA VAL A 139 -5.39 3.10 -3.83
C VAL A 139 -6.19 3.67 -2.66
N GLN A 140 -5.73 4.78 -2.06
CA GLN A 140 -6.45 5.45 -0.98
C GLN A 140 -7.87 5.86 -1.41
N GLY A 141 -8.03 6.35 -2.64
CA GLY A 141 -9.34 6.69 -3.20
C GLY A 141 -10.27 5.49 -3.42
N GLN A 142 -9.72 4.30 -3.68
CA GLN A 142 -10.49 3.06 -3.80
C GLN A 142 -10.90 2.47 -2.43
N TYR A 143 -10.11 2.69 -1.38
CA TYR A 143 -10.29 2.14 -0.04
C TYR A 143 -10.30 3.23 1.04
N PRO A 144 -11.18 4.24 0.95
CA PRO A 144 -11.12 5.43 1.79
C PRO A 144 -11.32 5.15 3.29
N GLN A 145 -12.05 4.08 3.64
CA GLN A 145 -12.36 3.72 5.03
C GLN A 145 -11.42 2.62 5.58
N SER A 146 -10.81 1.83 4.71
CA SER A 146 -10.01 0.66 5.09
C SER A 146 -8.54 0.77 4.70
N SER A 147 -8.09 1.93 4.22
CA SER A 147 -6.67 2.18 3.98
C SER A 147 -6.06 3.14 5.00
N LEU A 148 -4.82 2.85 5.37
CA LEU A 148 -3.92 3.75 6.10
C LEU A 148 -2.79 4.16 5.16
N SER A 149 -2.64 5.45 4.88
CA SER A 149 -1.53 5.97 4.08
C SER A 149 -0.54 6.76 4.93
N ILE A 150 0.74 6.41 4.81
CA ILE A 150 1.86 7.04 5.51
C ILE A 150 2.86 7.55 4.48
N PHE A 151 3.13 8.85 4.52
CA PHE A 151 4.18 9.48 3.74
C PHE A 151 5.43 9.67 4.58
N ILE A 152 6.58 9.13 4.12
CA ILE A 152 7.85 9.31 4.82
C ILE A 152 8.62 10.46 4.17
N GLU A 153 8.79 11.53 4.91
CA GLU A 153 9.46 12.74 4.48
C GLU A 153 10.91 12.80 4.96
N PRO A 154 11.88 13.23 4.13
CA PRO A 154 13.20 13.60 4.62
C PRO A 154 13.12 14.95 5.36
N PRO A 155 14.03 15.25 6.32
CA PRO A 155 13.98 16.52 7.04
C PRO A 155 14.26 17.74 6.16
N SER A 156 14.89 17.55 5.01
CA SER A 156 15.09 18.57 3.96
C SER A 156 15.49 17.92 2.64
N VAL A 157 15.36 18.66 1.55
CA VAL A 157 15.85 18.26 0.21
C VAL A 157 17.39 18.11 0.21
N ASP A 158 18.11 18.93 0.96
CA ASP A 158 19.58 18.83 1.08
C ASP A 158 20.00 17.55 1.78
N GLU A 159 19.31 17.18 2.85
CA GLU A 159 19.56 15.91 3.55
C GLU A 159 19.23 14.71 2.64
N LEU A 160 18.15 14.77 1.88
CA LEU A 160 17.82 13.75 0.88
C LEU A 160 18.92 13.63 -0.17
N LYS A 161 19.43 14.76 -0.70
CA LYS A 161 20.53 14.78 -1.66
C LYS A 161 21.78 14.13 -1.06
N ARG A 162 22.11 14.45 0.18
CA ARG A 162 23.24 13.86 0.92
C ARG A 162 23.08 12.33 1.04
N ARG A 163 21.88 11.85 1.39
CA ARG A 163 21.57 10.42 1.52
C ARG A 163 21.65 9.69 0.18
N LEU A 164 21.23 10.31 -0.91
CA LEU A 164 21.33 9.75 -2.27
C LEU A 164 22.81 9.61 -2.68
N LEU A 165 23.63 10.64 -2.45
CA LEU A 165 25.06 10.61 -2.74
C LEU A 165 25.79 9.53 -1.96
N SER A 166 25.47 9.32 -0.68
CA SER A 166 26.14 8.33 0.17
C SER A 166 25.91 6.88 -0.27
N ARG A 167 24.90 6.59 -1.09
CA ARG A 167 24.63 5.26 -1.65
C ARG A 167 25.59 4.85 -2.77
N GLY A 168 26.38 5.79 -3.33
CA GLY A 168 27.45 5.50 -4.29
C GLY A 168 27.03 4.94 -5.66
N THR A 169 25.73 4.94 -5.97
CA THR A 169 25.18 4.30 -7.21
C THR A 169 24.81 5.32 -8.30
N GLU A 170 25.18 6.60 -8.13
CA GLU A 170 24.63 7.69 -8.93
C GLU A 170 25.69 8.36 -9.81
N SER A 171 25.35 8.59 -11.09
CA SER A 171 26.00 9.61 -11.92
C SER A 171 25.39 10.99 -11.65
N GLY A 172 26.09 12.10 -11.94
CA GLY A 172 25.62 13.46 -11.67
C GLY A 172 24.24 13.77 -12.24
N ASP A 173 23.96 13.33 -13.48
CA ASP A 173 22.66 13.55 -14.16
C ASP A 173 21.54 12.74 -13.51
N SER A 174 21.82 11.52 -13.05
CA SER A 174 20.83 10.69 -12.35
C SER A 174 20.47 11.26 -10.98
N LEU A 175 21.41 11.89 -10.28
CA LEU A 175 21.18 12.55 -9.00
C LEU A 175 20.22 13.74 -9.14
N GLN A 176 20.44 14.61 -10.11
CA GLN A 176 19.57 15.79 -10.31
C GLN A 176 18.16 15.35 -10.70
N ALA A 177 18.00 14.34 -11.55
CA ALA A 177 16.69 13.79 -11.89
C ALA A 177 15.96 13.25 -10.67
N ARG A 178 16.66 12.56 -9.76
CA ARG A 178 16.08 12.05 -8.51
C ARG A 178 15.72 13.15 -7.51
N VAL A 179 16.53 14.19 -7.40
CA VAL A 179 16.23 15.34 -6.54
C VAL A 179 15.00 16.08 -7.07
N ASN A 180 14.89 16.29 -8.38
CA ASN A 180 13.71 16.89 -9.00
C ASN A 180 12.46 16.04 -8.80
N LYS A 181 12.58 14.71 -8.97
CA LYS A 181 11.49 13.77 -8.71
C LYS A 181 11.07 13.82 -7.23
N ALA A 182 12.01 13.86 -6.30
CA ALA A 182 11.73 13.96 -4.88
C ALA A 182 11.00 15.26 -4.50
N ALA A 183 11.41 16.40 -5.07
CA ALA A 183 10.71 17.66 -4.86
C ALA A 183 9.27 17.60 -5.39
N TYR A 184 9.04 16.96 -6.53
CA TYR A 184 7.70 16.69 -7.06
C TYR A 184 6.89 15.77 -6.12
N GLU A 185 7.48 14.67 -5.63
CA GLU A 185 6.80 13.74 -4.73
C GLU A 185 6.45 14.40 -3.38
N LEU A 186 7.31 15.27 -2.85
CA LEU A 186 7.06 16.04 -1.62
C LEU A 186 5.83 16.96 -1.73
N SER A 187 5.52 17.50 -2.92
CA SER A 187 4.35 18.34 -3.09
C SER A 187 3.01 17.65 -2.86
N PHE A 188 3.01 16.30 -2.76
CA PHE A 188 1.81 15.49 -2.51
C PHE A 188 1.62 15.09 -1.04
N GLU A 189 2.48 15.49 -0.10
CA GLU A 189 2.44 15.10 1.30
C GLU A 189 1.06 15.29 1.95
N HIS A 190 0.37 16.38 1.61
CA HIS A 190 -0.94 16.74 2.16
C HIS A 190 -2.10 15.81 1.74
N HIS A 191 -1.88 14.87 0.82
CA HIS A 191 -2.86 13.87 0.42
C HIS A 191 -2.89 12.65 1.34
N PHE A 192 -1.90 12.48 2.22
CA PHE A 192 -1.74 11.28 3.04
C PHE A 192 -2.30 11.46 4.44
N HIS A 193 -2.76 10.35 5.03
CA HIS A 193 -3.34 10.37 6.38
C HIS A 193 -2.32 10.77 7.45
N HIS A 194 -1.05 10.35 7.27
CA HIS A 194 0.05 10.68 8.16
C HIS A 194 1.31 11.02 7.37
N VAL A 195 2.04 12.04 7.84
CA VAL A 195 3.36 12.41 7.35
C VAL A 195 4.34 12.21 8.50
N ILE A 196 5.39 11.40 8.27
CA ILE A 196 6.47 11.13 9.24
C ILE A 196 7.76 11.76 8.72
N VAL A 197 8.27 12.76 9.41
CA VAL A 197 9.56 13.38 9.09
C VAL A 197 10.70 12.52 9.65
N ASN A 198 11.41 11.82 8.76
CA ASN A 198 12.53 10.95 9.13
C ASN A 198 13.83 11.74 9.35
N GLN A 199 13.85 12.52 10.42
CA GLN A 199 15.05 13.17 10.93
C GLN A 199 15.91 12.19 11.74
N ASP A 200 15.28 11.40 12.59
CA ASP A 200 15.85 10.29 13.35
C ASP A 200 15.11 9.01 13.01
N LEU A 201 15.82 8.01 12.50
CA LEU A 201 15.22 6.78 12.02
C LEU A 201 14.50 5.99 13.12
N ASN A 202 15.02 6.00 14.36
CA ASN A 202 14.42 5.25 15.46
C ASN A 202 13.12 5.90 15.91
N LYS A 203 13.07 7.23 15.98
CA LYS A 203 11.84 7.98 16.27
C LYS A 203 10.81 7.77 15.17
N ALA A 204 11.22 7.86 13.89
CA ALA A 204 10.31 7.64 12.76
C ALA A 204 9.73 6.21 12.74
N LYS A 205 10.52 5.20 13.13
CA LYS A 205 10.05 3.82 13.31
C LYS A 205 9.01 3.70 14.42
N GLN A 206 9.26 4.31 15.58
CA GLN A 206 8.34 4.30 16.72
C GLN A 206 7.02 5.00 16.37
N GLU A 207 7.08 6.15 15.71
CA GLU A 207 5.90 6.88 15.23
C GLU A 207 5.07 6.05 14.24
N ALA A 208 5.73 5.43 13.26
CA ALA A 208 5.07 4.55 12.30
C ALA A 208 4.40 3.35 13.01
N GLU A 209 5.06 2.77 14.00
CA GLU A 209 4.53 1.67 14.81
C GLU A 209 3.28 2.08 15.58
N GLU A 210 3.27 3.27 16.20
CA GLU A 210 2.11 3.78 16.93
C GLU A 210 0.91 4.03 16.00
N ILE A 211 1.15 4.61 14.82
CA ILE A 211 0.13 4.86 13.80
C ILE A 211 -0.49 3.54 13.34
N VAL A 212 0.34 2.57 12.95
CA VAL A 212 -0.11 1.25 12.49
C VAL A 212 -0.86 0.50 13.59
N ARG A 213 -0.37 0.53 14.83
CA ARG A 213 -1.04 -0.10 15.97
C ARG A 213 -2.43 0.46 16.22
N LYS A 214 -2.62 1.78 16.08
CA LYS A 214 -3.94 2.41 16.20
C LYS A 214 -4.88 1.96 15.10
N PHE A 215 -4.41 1.96 13.85
CA PHE A 215 -5.19 1.53 12.69
C PHE A 215 -5.63 0.06 12.76
N LEU A 216 -4.77 -0.83 13.22
CA LEU A 216 -5.08 -2.26 13.32
C LEU A 216 -6.09 -2.59 14.44
N LYS A 217 -6.31 -1.68 15.40
CA LYS A 217 -7.28 -1.85 16.49
C LYS A 217 -8.70 -1.33 16.15
N GLN A 218 -8.83 -0.55 15.10
CA GLN A 218 -10.13 -0.09 14.59
C GLN A 218 -10.87 -1.23 13.89
#